data_75d88b4a3619be7dd94fd894070f6347
#
_entry.id   75d88b4a3619be7dd94fd894070f6347
#
_cell.length_a   1.000
_cell.length_b   1.000
_cell.length_c   1.000
_cell.angle_alpha   90.00
_cell.angle_beta   90.00
_cell.angle_gamma   90.00
#
_symmetry.space_group_name_H-M   'P 1'
#
loop_
_entity.id
_entity.type
_entity.pdbx_description
1 polymer ?
#
loop_
_entity_poly.entity_id
_entity_poly.type
_entity_poly.pdbx_seq_one_letter_code
_entity_poly.pdbx_strand_id
1 'polypeptide(L)'
;MQRRFARTVPYSADQMLALVADVESYPRFIPHCTSMEVVRDAIDPDTRFAARMHIRFGPVFQAYTSRIEINREAMTLTANAVDGPFSHLNSLWRFEPLGEGAIIRFDIDFRIANPLIRAVAEPAFAAKQEEIVDAFVAEAGRRYG
;
A
#
# COMPACT_ATOMS: atom_id res chain seq x y z
N MET A 1 10.90 -8.66 -8.45
CA MET A 1 10.53 -7.58 -9.40
C MET A 1 10.37 -6.29 -8.63
N GLN A 2 11.00 -5.24 -9.12
CA GLN A 2 10.93 -3.90 -8.51
C GLN A 2 10.15 -2.95 -9.38
N ARG A 3 9.34 -2.09 -8.74
CA ARG A 3 8.62 -0.99 -9.41
C ARG A 3 8.67 0.26 -8.55
N ARG A 4 8.72 1.40 -9.22
CA ARG A 4 8.74 2.72 -8.57
C ARG A 4 7.72 3.61 -9.23
N PHE A 5 6.93 4.28 -8.41
CA PHE A 5 5.90 5.21 -8.86
C PHE A 5 6.06 6.53 -8.13
N ALA A 6 5.75 7.62 -8.82
CA ALA A 6 5.73 8.95 -8.21
C ALA A 6 4.55 9.73 -8.76
N ARG A 7 3.89 10.49 -7.89
CA ARG A 7 2.78 11.37 -8.26
C ARG A 7 2.90 12.67 -7.51
N THR A 8 2.69 13.78 -8.20
CA THR A 8 2.57 15.10 -7.59
C THR A 8 1.10 15.38 -7.32
N VAL A 9 0.79 15.78 -6.09
CA VAL A 9 -0.59 16.02 -5.66
C VAL A 9 -0.70 17.39 -5.01
N PRO A 10 -1.89 18.05 -5.08
CA PRO A 10 -2.11 19.35 -4.42
C PRO A 10 -2.42 19.24 -2.92
N TYR A 11 -2.37 18.05 -2.36
CA TYR A 11 -2.64 17.78 -0.96
C TYR A 11 -1.34 17.71 -0.18
N SER A 12 -1.38 18.04 1.14
CA SER A 12 -0.17 18.06 1.95
C SER A 12 0.41 16.65 2.16
N ALA A 13 1.72 16.60 2.48
CA ALA A 13 2.36 15.35 2.84
C ALA A 13 1.68 14.68 4.04
N ASP A 14 1.28 15.45 5.04
CA ASP A 14 0.55 14.93 6.21
C ASP A 14 -0.79 14.32 5.83
N GLN A 15 -1.54 14.97 4.94
CA GLN A 15 -2.81 14.44 4.44
C GLN A 15 -2.61 13.12 3.70
N MET A 16 -1.60 13.04 2.85
CA MET A 16 -1.32 11.82 2.08
C MET A 16 -0.83 10.69 2.99
N LEU A 17 0.02 10.97 3.96
CA LEU A 17 0.43 9.97 4.95
C LEU A 17 -0.78 9.44 5.73
N ALA A 18 -1.64 10.33 6.19
CA ALA A 18 -2.85 9.94 6.93
C ALA A 18 -3.76 9.03 6.10
N LEU A 19 -3.90 9.33 4.80
CA LEU A 19 -4.73 8.53 3.90
C LEU A 19 -4.14 7.12 3.70
N VAL A 20 -2.86 7.01 3.42
CA VAL A 20 -2.21 5.70 3.20
C VAL A 20 -2.14 4.89 4.50
N ALA A 21 -2.04 5.56 5.65
CA ALA A 21 -2.06 4.92 6.97
C ALA A 21 -3.45 4.41 7.38
N ASP A 22 -4.52 4.91 6.76
CA ASP A 22 -5.90 4.55 7.06
C ASP A 22 -6.29 3.25 6.35
N VAL A 23 -5.60 2.16 6.70
CA VAL A 23 -5.74 0.87 6.01
C VAL A 23 -7.14 0.27 6.16
N GLU A 24 -7.85 0.60 7.22
CA GLU A 24 -9.20 0.09 7.47
C GLU A 24 -10.21 0.62 6.44
N SER A 25 -9.89 1.73 5.77
CA SER A 25 -10.72 2.30 4.70
C SER A 25 -10.46 1.70 3.32
N TYR A 26 -9.39 0.93 3.15
CA TYR A 26 -8.97 0.40 1.85
C TYR A 26 -10.06 -0.33 1.06
N PRO A 27 -10.94 -1.15 1.68
CA PRO A 27 -11.99 -1.83 0.92
C PRO A 27 -12.95 -0.89 0.19
N ARG A 28 -13.00 0.37 0.60
CA ARG A 28 -13.92 1.35 0.00
C ARG A 28 -13.44 1.88 -1.35
N PHE A 29 -12.11 1.85 -1.61
CA PHE A 29 -11.58 2.49 -2.82
C PHE A 29 -10.43 1.75 -3.49
N ILE A 30 -9.72 0.84 -2.81
CA ILE A 30 -8.64 0.06 -3.43
C ILE A 30 -9.26 -1.05 -4.29
N PRO A 31 -8.94 -1.13 -5.59
CA PRO A 31 -9.46 -2.17 -6.46
C PRO A 31 -9.13 -3.57 -5.92
N HIS A 32 -10.10 -4.45 -5.97
CA HIS A 32 -9.99 -5.86 -5.56
C HIS A 32 -9.77 -6.11 -4.07
N CYS A 33 -9.61 -5.08 -3.25
CA CYS A 33 -9.53 -5.23 -1.80
C CYS A 33 -10.93 -5.39 -1.23
N THR A 34 -11.23 -6.55 -0.65
CA THR A 34 -12.57 -6.86 -0.14
C THR A 34 -12.70 -6.60 1.35
N SER A 35 -11.63 -6.80 2.11
CA SER A 35 -11.63 -6.53 3.54
C SER A 35 -10.22 -6.35 4.07
N MET A 36 -10.12 -5.70 5.23
CA MET A 36 -8.87 -5.50 5.98
C MET A 36 -9.11 -5.92 7.42
N GLU A 37 -8.15 -6.66 7.97
CA GLU A 37 -8.12 -7.00 9.39
C GLU A 37 -6.85 -6.38 9.99
N VAL A 38 -6.99 -5.63 11.07
CA VAL A 38 -5.87 -4.86 11.64
C VAL A 38 -5.67 -5.25 13.09
N VAL A 39 -4.41 -5.55 13.45
CA VAL A 39 -3.98 -5.80 14.82
C VAL A 39 -2.92 -4.78 15.17
N ARG A 40 -3.24 -3.90 16.10
CA ARG A 40 -2.37 -2.79 16.45
C ARG A 40 -1.43 -3.16 17.59
N ASP A 41 -0.21 -2.57 17.55
CA ASP A 41 0.77 -2.70 18.61
C ASP A 41 0.21 -2.13 19.92
N ALA A 42 0.52 -2.79 21.05
CA ALA A 42 0.01 -2.37 22.36
C ALA A 42 0.67 -1.07 22.85
N ILE A 43 1.91 -0.80 22.41
CA ILE A 43 2.69 0.36 22.87
C ILE A 43 2.54 1.52 21.88
N ASP A 44 2.67 1.24 20.56
CA ASP A 44 2.63 2.24 19.50
C ASP A 44 1.51 1.94 18.49
N PRO A 45 0.22 1.99 18.89
CA PRO A 45 -0.87 1.54 18.03
C PRO A 45 -1.06 2.37 16.76
N ASP A 46 -0.63 3.63 16.76
CA ASP A 46 -0.81 4.53 15.62
C ASP A 46 0.30 4.39 14.57
N THR A 47 1.45 3.83 14.94
CA THR A 47 2.62 3.76 14.06
C THR A 47 3.08 2.35 13.76
N ARG A 48 2.58 1.34 14.48
CA ARG A 48 2.95 -0.06 14.29
C ARG A 48 1.71 -0.95 14.36
N PHE A 49 1.48 -1.69 13.30
CA PHE A 49 0.37 -2.64 13.26
C PHE A 49 0.57 -3.68 12.16
N ALA A 50 -0.15 -4.79 12.29
CA ALA A 50 -0.25 -5.79 11.24
C ALA A 50 -1.59 -5.60 10.53
N ALA A 51 -1.57 -5.65 9.21
CA ALA A 51 -2.78 -5.51 8.39
C ALA A 51 -2.88 -6.70 7.44
N ARG A 52 -3.99 -7.44 7.52
CA ARG A 52 -4.28 -8.54 6.61
C ARG A 52 -5.23 -8.06 5.54
N MET A 53 -4.76 -8.06 4.30
CA MET A 53 -5.53 -7.67 3.14
C MET A 53 -6.12 -8.91 2.47
N HIS A 54 -7.43 -8.87 2.23
CA HIS A 54 -8.14 -9.86 1.45
C HIS A 54 -8.39 -9.31 0.06
N ILE A 55 -8.00 -10.07 -0.96
CA ILE A 55 -8.09 -9.67 -2.36
C ILE A 55 -8.94 -10.68 -3.12
N ARG A 56 -9.75 -10.18 -4.05
CA ARG A 56 -10.54 -11.02 -4.95
C ARG A 56 -10.34 -10.61 -6.39
N PHE A 57 -9.95 -11.59 -7.24
CA PHE A 57 -9.89 -11.44 -8.69
C PHE A 57 -10.82 -12.50 -9.30
N GLY A 58 -12.08 -12.12 -9.63
CA GLY A 58 -13.07 -13.08 -10.10
C GLY A 58 -13.29 -14.22 -9.08
N PRO A 59 -13.07 -15.49 -9.45
CA PRO A 59 -13.20 -16.61 -8.54
C PRO A 59 -11.98 -16.84 -7.63
N VAL A 60 -10.90 -16.08 -7.82
CA VAL A 60 -9.65 -16.25 -7.07
C VAL A 60 -9.64 -15.36 -5.85
N PHE A 61 -9.45 -15.96 -4.67
CA PHE A 61 -9.31 -15.26 -3.40
C PHE A 61 -7.90 -15.45 -2.87
N GLN A 62 -7.27 -14.36 -2.45
CA GLN A 62 -5.97 -14.36 -1.80
C GLN A 62 -5.98 -13.44 -0.59
N ALA A 63 -5.11 -13.73 0.36
CA ALA A 63 -4.91 -12.86 1.51
C ALA A 63 -3.44 -12.89 1.91
N TYR A 64 -2.95 -11.77 2.41
CA TYR A 64 -1.62 -11.69 3.00
C TYR A 64 -1.58 -10.64 4.09
N THR A 65 -0.72 -10.87 5.07
CA THR A 65 -0.53 -9.97 6.21
C THR A 65 0.76 -9.18 6.02
N SER A 66 0.68 -7.88 6.21
CA SER A 66 1.85 -7.00 6.17
C SER A 66 2.08 -6.40 7.55
N ARG A 67 3.36 -6.27 7.92
CA ARG A 67 3.77 -5.47 9.06
C ARG A 67 3.95 -4.04 8.57
N ILE A 68 3.22 -3.11 9.18
CA ILE A 68 3.23 -1.71 8.79
C ILE A 68 3.90 -0.90 9.89
N GLU A 69 4.83 -0.04 9.47
CA GLU A 69 5.50 0.91 10.34
C GLU A 69 5.47 2.31 9.73
N ILE A 70 5.10 3.29 10.53
CA ILE A 70 5.02 4.70 10.13
C ILE A 70 6.10 5.47 10.89
N ASN A 71 6.91 6.23 10.15
CA ASN A 71 7.87 7.16 10.70
C ASN A 71 7.43 8.58 10.35
N ARG A 72 6.88 9.31 11.33
CA ARG A 72 6.33 10.64 11.10
C ARG A 72 7.41 11.70 10.89
N GLU A 73 8.60 11.52 11.46
CA GLU A 73 9.73 12.42 11.23
C GLU A 73 10.23 12.32 9.80
N ALA A 74 10.42 11.10 9.32
CA ALA A 74 10.90 10.84 7.97
C ALA A 74 9.79 10.93 6.91
N MET A 75 8.53 11.00 7.33
CA MET A 75 7.35 10.98 6.47
C MET A 75 7.35 9.76 5.56
N THR A 76 7.49 8.57 6.18
CA THR A 76 7.49 7.29 5.48
C THR A 76 6.51 6.30 6.08
N LEU A 77 6.08 5.36 5.26
CA LEU A 77 5.31 4.20 5.67
C LEU A 77 5.91 2.98 4.99
N THR A 78 6.28 1.98 5.76
CA THR A 78 6.75 0.70 5.22
C THR A 78 5.70 -0.38 5.45
N ALA A 79 5.56 -1.28 4.47
CA ALA A 79 4.69 -2.44 4.58
C ALA A 79 5.45 -3.65 4.03
N ASN A 80 5.67 -4.65 4.90
CA ASN A 80 6.43 -5.83 4.56
C ASN A 80 5.57 -7.07 4.84
N ALA A 81 5.33 -7.88 3.81
CA ALA A 81 4.52 -9.08 3.96
C ALA A 81 5.22 -10.12 4.83
N VAL A 82 4.47 -10.74 5.73
CA VAL A 82 4.97 -11.80 6.62
C VAL A 82 4.37 -13.16 6.27
N ASP A 83 3.38 -13.19 5.40
CA ASP A 83 2.76 -14.41 4.89
C ASP A 83 2.18 -14.16 3.49
N GLY A 84 1.50 -15.16 2.94
CA GLY A 84 0.85 -15.08 1.65
C GLY A 84 1.67 -15.71 0.53
N PRO A 85 1.32 -15.42 -0.75
CA PRO A 85 1.90 -16.10 -1.90
C PRO A 85 3.27 -15.58 -2.33
N PHE A 86 3.92 -14.78 -1.49
CA PHE A 86 5.19 -14.11 -1.83
C PHE A 86 6.37 -14.75 -1.12
N SER A 87 7.51 -14.86 -1.82
CA SER A 87 8.80 -15.11 -1.18
C SER A 87 9.22 -13.87 -0.38
N HIS A 88 8.96 -12.70 -0.94
CA HIS A 88 9.05 -11.41 -0.26
C HIS A 88 8.09 -10.42 -0.91
N LEU A 89 7.65 -9.44 -0.13
CA LEU A 89 6.91 -8.29 -0.61
C LEU A 89 7.21 -7.15 0.35
N ASN A 90 8.04 -6.20 -0.11
CA ASN A 90 8.47 -5.06 0.68
C ASN A 90 8.10 -3.79 -0.05
N SER A 91 7.47 -2.86 0.64
CA SER A 91 7.08 -1.59 0.06
C SER A 91 7.43 -0.43 0.96
N LEU A 92 7.75 0.70 0.33
CA LEU A 92 8.07 1.96 1.00
C LEU A 92 7.30 3.08 0.35
N TRP A 93 6.52 3.78 1.15
CA TRP A 93 5.89 5.04 0.79
C TRP A 93 6.70 6.18 1.38
N ARG A 94 6.99 7.21 0.56
CA ARG A 94 7.60 8.46 1.01
C ARG A 94 6.71 9.62 0.61
N PHE A 95 6.51 10.55 1.54
CA PHE A 95 5.64 11.71 1.36
C PHE A 95 6.48 12.96 1.51
N GLU A 96 6.84 13.57 0.38
CA GLU A 96 7.75 14.73 0.34
C GLU A 96 6.94 16.01 0.15
N PRO A 97 7.05 16.99 1.07
CA PRO A 97 6.38 18.28 0.87
C PRO A 97 6.91 18.98 -0.38
N LEU A 98 5.99 19.58 -1.15
CA LEU A 98 6.31 20.36 -2.34
C LEU A 98 5.37 21.55 -2.39
N GLY A 99 5.82 22.74 -1.93
CA GLY A 99 4.93 23.88 -1.76
C GLY A 99 3.80 23.54 -0.80
N GLU A 100 2.56 23.77 -1.21
CA GLU A 100 1.36 23.42 -0.43
C GLU A 100 0.92 21.96 -0.65
N GLY A 101 1.46 21.32 -1.67
CA GLY A 101 1.17 19.93 -1.98
C GLY A 101 2.28 18.98 -1.57
N ALA A 102 2.39 17.86 -2.28
CA ALA A 102 3.38 16.84 -2.00
C ALA A 102 3.73 16.03 -3.25
N ILE A 103 4.89 15.39 -3.21
CA ILE A 103 5.22 14.29 -4.10
C ILE A 103 5.08 13.01 -3.27
N ILE A 104 4.25 12.09 -3.73
CA ILE A 104 4.18 10.74 -3.15
C ILE A 104 5.03 9.81 -3.98
N ARG A 105 5.84 9.00 -3.30
CA ARG A 105 6.69 8.00 -3.93
C ARG A 105 6.39 6.64 -3.33
N PHE A 106 6.20 5.65 -4.20
CA PHE A 106 5.92 4.28 -3.80
C PHE A 106 6.91 3.35 -4.49
N ASP A 107 7.76 2.71 -3.69
CA ASP A 107 8.73 1.73 -4.15
C ASP A 107 8.28 0.36 -3.64
N ILE A 108 8.21 -0.63 -4.53
CA ILE A 108 7.83 -1.98 -4.18
C ILE A 108 8.82 -2.98 -4.77
N ASP A 109 9.20 -3.97 -3.96
CA ASP A 109 10.02 -5.10 -4.37
C ASP A 109 9.33 -6.38 -3.93
N PHE A 110 9.05 -7.27 -4.89
CA PHE A 110 8.29 -8.48 -4.59
C PHE A 110 8.72 -9.65 -5.46
N ARG A 111 8.43 -10.86 -4.98
CA ARG A 111 8.60 -12.08 -5.73
C ARG A 111 7.47 -13.06 -5.39
N ILE A 112 6.83 -13.60 -6.42
CA ILE A 112 5.84 -14.65 -6.24
C ILE A 112 6.57 -15.95 -5.93
N ALA A 113 6.16 -16.65 -4.85
CA ALA A 113 6.85 -17.84 -4.36
C ALA A 113 6.76 -19.02 -5.33
N ASN A 114 5.59 -19.22 -5.96
CA ASN A 114 5.39 -20.36 -6.88
C ASN A 114 6.03 -20.06 -8.24
N PRO A 115 7.13 -20.78 -8.60
CA PRO A 115 7.81 -20.54 -9.87
C PRO A 115 6.96 -20.91 -11.10
N LEU A 116 5.95 -21.76 -10.95
CA LEU A 116 5.12 -22.19 -12.07
C LEU A 116 4.22 -21.08 -12.61
N ILE A 117 3.84 -20.12 -11.75
CA ILE A 117 2.95 -19.02 -12.15
C ILE A 117 3.67 -17.68 -12.21
N ARG A 118 4.92 -17.62 -11.79
CA ARG A 118 5.68 -16.37 -11.62
C ARG A 118 5.71 -15.51 -12.89
N ALA A 119 5.96 -16.12 -14.04
CA ALA A 119 6.09 -15.39 -15.31
C ALA A 119 4.81 -14.65 -15.70
N VAL A 120 3.64 -15.15 -15.29
CA VAL A 120 2.34 -14.55 -15.58
C VAL A 120 1.88 -13.66 -14.42
N ALA A 121 2.07 -14.12 -13.18
CA ALA A 121 1.53 -13.45 -11.99
C ALA A 121 2.30 -12.17 -11.64
N GLU A 122 3.64 -12.15 -11.80
CA GLU A 122 4.41 -10.96 -11.42
C GLU A 122 4.09 -9.72 -12.26
N PRO A 123 4.04 -9.79 -13.60
CA PRO A 123 3.63 -8.63 -14.38
C PRO A 123 2.21 -8.16 -14.07
N ALA A 124 1.29 -9.08 -13.84
CA ALA A 124 -0.10 -8.76 -13.48
C ALA A 124 -0.16 -8.04 -12.12
N PHE A 125 0.57 -8.54 -11.12
CA PHE A 125 0.65 -7.91 -9.81
C PHE A 125 1.27 -6.51 -9.89
N ALA A 126 2.35 -6.37 -10.68
CA ALA A 126 3.00 -5.08 -10.89
C ALA A 126 2.03 -4.04 -11.49
N ALA A 127 1.24 -4.44 -12.49
CA ALA A 127 0.24 -3.54 -13.10
C ALA A 127 -0.82 -3.09 -12.09
N LYS A 128 -1.22 -3.96 -11.15
CA LYS A 128 -2.16 -3.61 -10.09
C LYS A 128 -1.59 -2.59 -9.10
N GLN A 129 -0.28 -2.55 -8.91
CA GLN A 129 0.33 -1.57 -8.01
C GLN A 129 0.16 -0.14 -8.53
N GLU A 130 0.26 0.08 -9.84
CA GLU A 130 -0.01 1.39 -10.42
C GLU A 130 -1.48 1.80 -10.24
N GLU A 131 -2.41 0.89 -10.44
CA GLU A 131 -3.84 1.13 -10.19
C GLU A 131 -4.08 1.52 -8.73
N ILE A 132 -3.36 0.91 -7.79
CA ILE A 132 -3.48 1.22 -6.37
C ILE A 132 -2.99 2.65 -6.09
N VAL A 133 -1.84 3.04 -6.64
CA VAL A 133 -1.33 4.42 -6.49
C VAL A 133 -2.35 5.42 -7.02
N ASP A 134 -2.89 5.17 -8.20
CA ASP A 134 -3.90 6.05 -8.80
C ASP A 134 -5.20 6.09 -7.98
N ALA A 135 -5.56 4.98 -7.35
CA ALA A 135 -6.72 4.92 -6.45
C ALA A 135 -6.53 5.80 -5.20
N PHE A 136 -5.32 5.83 -4.64
CA PHE A 136 -5.00 6.73 -3.53
C PHE A 136 -5.10 8.20 -3.95
N VAL A 137 -4.59 8.55 -5.12
CA VAL A 137 -4.69 9.93 -5.64
C VAL A 137 -6.16 10.33 -5.83
N ALA A 138 -6.97 9.44 -6.40
CA ALA A 138 -8.40 9.70 -6.60
C ALA A 138 -9.13 9.85 -5.26
N GLU A 139 -8.82 9.01 -4.28
CA GLU A 139 -9.43 9.10 -2.94
C GLU A 139 -9.04 10.37 -2.22
N ALA A 140 -7.78 10.81 -2.38
CA ALA A 140 -7.34 12.09 -1.83
C ALA A 140 -8.19 13.25 -2.39
N GLY A 141 -8.52 13.21 -3.68
CA GLY A 141 -9.42 14.19 -4.30
C GLY A 141 -10.80 14.20 -3.68
N ARG A 142 -11.34 13.04 -3.35
CA ARG A 142 -12.65 12.94 -2.68
C ARG A 142 -12.62 13.46 -1.25
N ARG A 143 -11.53 13.24 -0.50
CA ARG A 143 -11.43 13.63 0.92
C ARG A 143 -10.99 15.07 1.12
N TYR A 144 -10.07 15.55 0.29
CA TYR A 144 -9.35 16.81 0.52
C TYR A 144 -9.57 17.84 -0.59
N GLY A 145 -10.12 17.42 -1.69
CA GLY A 145 -10.48 18.32 -2.81
C GLY A 145 -11.88 18.90 -2.70
#